data_a0c4894ae48be9e7a9913b315a6cf5c0
#
_entry.id   a0c4894ae48be9e7a9913b315a6cf5c0
#
_cell.length_a   1.000
_cell.length_b   1.000
_cell.length_c   1.000
_cell.angle_alpha   90.00
_cell.angle_beta   90.00
_cell.angle_gamma   90.00
#
_symmetry.space_group_name_H-M   'P 1'
#
loop_
_entity.id
_entity.type
_entity.pdbx_description
1 polymer ?
#
loop_
_entity_poly.entity_id
_entity_poly.type
_entity_poly.pdbx_seq_one_letter_code
_entity_poly.pdbx_strand_id
1 'polypeptide(L)'
;MKTLSEFIVERQAEYPNAKGELSGILSSIRLLAKIIHRDINKAGLTNILGQSGVENVQGESQMKLDLFAHNTMKSALMAREEVAGFASEEEESFIAFDTERGRNAKYIILTDPLD
;
A
#
# COMPACT_ATOMS: atom_id res chain seq x y z
N MET A 1 7.89 19.93 -12.85
CA MET A 1 7.86 18.94 -11.77
C MET A 1 7.90 17.54 -12.38
N LYS A 2 8.77 16.67 -11.88
CA LYS A 2 8.82 15.28 -12.34
C LYS A 2 7.75 14.45 -11.63
N THR A 3 7.11 13.57 -12.38
CA THR A 3 6.26 12.55 -11.79
C THR A 3 7.13 11.42 -11.25
N LEU A 4 6.54 10.59 -10.38
CA LEU A 4 7.22 9.39 -9.90
C LEU A 4 7.63 8.48 -11.05
N SER A 5 6.77 8.32 -12.03
CA SER A 5 7.06 7.48 -13.20
C SER A 5 8.25 7.99 -14.01
N GLU A 6 8.32 9.29 -14.25
CA GLU A 6 9.45 9.91 -14.96
C GLU A 6 10.76 9.73 -14.19
N PHE A 7 10.72 9.94 -12.89
CA PHE A 7 11.90 9.74 -12.03
C PHE A 7 12.40 8.28 -12.11
N ILE A 8 11.48 7.32 -12.00
CA ILE A 8 11.84 5.90 -12.04
C ILE A 8 12.50 5.54 -13.38
N VAL A 9 11.93 5.99 -14.50
CA VAL A 9 12.48 5.71 -15.83
C VAL A 9 13.90 6.27 -15.97
N GLU A 10 14.12 7.52 -15.56
CA GLU A 10 15.42 8.15 -15.61
C GLU A 10 16.45 7.41 -14.76
N ARG A 11 16.09 7.05 -13.54
CA ARG A 11 17.01 6.37 -12.62
C ARG A 11 17.29 4.94 -13.05
N GLN A 12 16.32 4.25 -13.58
CA GLN A 12 16.51 2.88 -14.04
C GLN A 12 17.53 2.78 -15.16
N ALA A 13 17.61 3.80 -16.02
CA ALA A 13 18.57 3.85 -17.11
C ALA A 13 20.02 3.90 -16.63
N GLU A 14 20.27 4.36 -15.40
CA GLU A 14 21.61 4.40 -14.79
C GLU A 14 22.10 3.03 -14.32
N TYR A 15 21.23 2.02 -14.28
CA TYR A 15 21.53 0.70 -13.76
C TYR A 15 21.26 -0.36 -14.81
N PRO A 16 22.27 -0.72 -15.63
CA PRO A 16 22.09 -1.63 -16.76
C PRO A 16 21.51 -3.01 -16.42
N ASN A 17 21.73 -3.46 -15.18
CA ASN A 17 21.24 -4.77 -14.72
C ASN A 17 19.89 -4.70 -14.05
N ALA A 18 19.26 -3.53 -13.98
CA ALA A 18 17.95 -3.36 -13.40
C ALA A 18 16.88 -4.01 -14.29
N LYS A 19 16.02 -4.83 -13.68
CA LYS A 19 14.97 -5.56 -14.39
C LYS A 19 13.58 -4.95 -14.20
N GLY A 20 13.50 -3.77 -13.59
CA GLY A 20 12.23 -3.10 -13.34
C GLY A 20 11.43 -3.65 -12.17
N GLU A 21 12.02 -4.51 -11.34
CA GLU A 21 11.34 -5.11 -10.19
C GLU A 21 10.89 -4.04 -9.19
N LEU A 22 11.81 -3.19 -8.76
CA LEU A 22 11.48 -2.10 -7.83
C LEU A 22 10.52 -1.10 -8.47
N SER A 23 10.70 -0.79 -9.76
CA SER A 23 9.80 0.10 -10.51
C SER A 23 8.38 -0.43 -10.50
N GLY A 24 8.22 -1.74 -10.67
CA GLY A 24 6.91 -2.40 -10.61
C GLY A 24 6.26 -2.27 -9.24
N ILE A 25 7.02 -2.48 -8.17
CA ILE A 25 6.55 -2.32 -6.79
C ILE A 25 6.10 -0.89 -6.55
N LEU A 26 6.92 0.10 -6.92
CA LEU A 26 6.60 1.51 -6.74
C LEU A 26 5.36 1.93 -7.54
N SER A 27 5.16 1.38 -8.73
CA SER A 27 3.96 1.64 -9.52
C SER A 27 2.71 1.09 -8.84
N SER A 28 2.79 -0.08 -8.25
CA SER A 28 1.69 -0.66 -7.47
C SER A 28 1.38 0.18 -6.24
N ILE A 29 2.39 0.62 -5.51
CA ILE A 29 2.22 1.47 -4.33
C ILE A 29 1.56 2.80 -4.73
N ARG A 30 1.96 3.38 -5.86
CA ARG A 30 1.35 4.61 -6.36
C ARG A 30 -0.15 4.43 -6.61
N LEU A 31 -0.53 3.34 -7.24
CA LEU A 31 -1.94 3.05 -7.51
C LEU A 31 -2.71 2.82 -6.21
N LEU A 32 -2.12 2.06 -5.29
CA LEU A 32 -2.72 1.82 -3.97
C LEU A 32 -2.94 3.10 -3.20
N ALA A 33 -1.96 4.00 -3.20
CA ALA A 33 -2.09 5.28 -2.51
C ALA A 33 -3.26 6.08 -3.06
N LYS A 34 -3.49 6.05 -4.37
CA LYS A 34 -4.63 6.74 -4.99
C LYS A 34 -5.95 6.12 -4.57
N ILE A 35 -6.04 4.80 -4.53
CA ILE A 35 -7.26 4.10 -4.13
C ILE A 35 -7.59 4.38 -2.67
N ILE A 36 -6.62 4.26 -1.79
CA ILE A 36 -6.76 4.51 -0.36
C ILE A 36 -7.18 5.96 -0.11
N HIS A 37 -6.50 6.89 -0.75
CA HIS A 37 -6.80 8.33 -0.64
C HIS A 37 -8.24 8.64 -1.06
N ARG A 38 -8.67 8.08 -2.17
CA ARG A 38 -10.04 8.24 -2.66
C ARG A 38 -11.06 7.76 -1.63
N ASP A 39 -10.84 6.60 -1.06
CA ASP A 39 -11.79 6.00 -0.13
C ASP A 39 -11.78 6.69 1.23
N ILE A 40 -10.63 7.19 1.68
CA ILE A 40 -10.53 8.02 2.88
C ILE A 40 -11.32 9.31 2.69
N ASN A 41 -11.21 9.95 1.54
CA ASN A 41 -11.94 11.18 1.24
C ASN A 41 -13.46 10.94 1.22
N LYS A 42 -13.90 9.83 0.65
CA LYS A 42 -15.32 9.43 0.68
C LYS A 42 -15.83 9.21 2.09
N ALA A 43 -15.07 8.49 2.90
CA ALA A 43 -15.44 8.22 4.29
C ALA A 43 -15.47 9.50 5.10
N GLY A 44 -14.50 10.39 4.91
CA GLY A 44 -14.46 11.69 5.57
C GLY A 44 -15.67 12.54 5.21
N LEU A 45 -16.06 12.58 3.95
CA LEU A 45 -17.21 13.32 3.49
C LEU A 45 -18.50 12.73 4.09
N THR A 46 -18.63 11.41 4.11
CA THR A 46 -19.77 10.72 4.72
C THR A 46 -19.88 11.06 6.20
N ASN A 47 -18.78 11.06 6.93
CA ASN A 47 -18.76 11.42 8.35
C ASN A 47 -19.19 12.87 8.57
N ILE A 48 -18.74 13.80 7.74
CA ILE A 48 -19.12 15.20 7.83
C ILE A 48 -20.61 15.38 7.57
N LEU A 49 -21.15 14.72 6.55
CA LEU A 49 -22.54 14.88 6.14
C LEU A 49 -23.53 14.15 7.03
N GLY A 50 -23.16 12.97 7.55
CA GLY A 50 -24.04 12.12 8.33
C GLY A 50 -23.82 12.14 9.82
N GLN A 51 -22.92 12.97 10.31
CA GLN A 51 -22.34 12.80 11.64
C GLN A 51 -22.96 13.72 12.69
N SER A 52 -23.23 13.12 13.83
CA SER A 52 -23.72 13.84 15.01
C SER A 52 -22.60 14.23 15.99
N GLY A 53 -21.34 13.99 15.66
CA GLY A 53 -20.19 14.35 16.50
C GLY A 53 -19.87 13.37 17.61
N VAL A 54 -20.28 12.13 17.50
CA VAL A 54 -20.00 11.09 18.50
C VAL A 54 -18.60 10.54 18.28
N GLU A 55 -17.69 10.72 19.24
CA GLU A 55 -16.30 10.30 19.16
C GLU A 55 -16.12 8.81 18.87
N ASN A 56 -16.95 7.94 19.48
CA ASN A 56 -16.88 6.50 19.28
C ASN A 56 -17.10 6.11 17.81
N VAL A 57 -18.03 6.81 17.13
CA VAL A 57 -18.30 6.56 15.72
C VAL A 57 -17.09 6.95 14.87
N GLN A 58 -16.43 8.06 15.21
CA GLN A 58 -15.21 8.49 14.51
C GLN A 58 -14.07 7.50 14.72
N GLY A 59 -13.88 7.00 15.95
CA GLY A 59 -12.87 6.00 16.26
C GLY A 59 -13.09 4.70 15.51
N GLU A 60 -14.33 4.23 15.43
CA GLU A 60 -14.70 3.03 14.68
C GLU A 60 -14.44 3.21 13.18
N SER A 61 -14.80 4.38 12.66
CA SER A 61 -14.54 4.70 11.24
C SER A 61 -13.05 4.72 10.94
N GLN A 62 -12.23 5.26 11.84
CA GLN A 62 -10.78 5.29 11.69
C GLN A 62 -10.20 3.87 11.69
N MET A 63 -10.65 3.01 12.60
CA MET A 63 -10.21 1.61 12.64
C MET A 63 -10.58 0.86 11.35
N LYS A 64 -11.77 1.10 10.80
CA LYS A 64 -12.20 0.50 9.54
C LYS A 64 -11.34 0.97 8.37
N LEU A 65 -10.96 2.25 8.36
CA LEU A 65 -10.07 2.80 7.33
C LEU A 65 -8.67 2.20 7.42
N ASP A 66 -8.14 2.07 8.63
CA ASP A 66 -6.84 1.45 8.85
C ASP A 66 -6.83 0.01 8.33
N LEU A 67 -7.87 -0.76 8.68
CA LEU A 67 -8.00 -2.14 8.23
C LEU A 67 -8.20 -2.24 6.71
N PHE A 68 -9.00 -1.34 6.15
CA PHE A 68 -9.20 -1.27 4.70
C PHE A 68 -7.89 -0.99 3.97
N ALA A 69 -7.12 -0.01 4.41
CA ALA A 69 -5.85 0.33 3.81
C ALA A 69 -4.86 -0.83 3.90
N HIS A 70 -4.80 -1.47 5.07
CA HIS A 70 -3.95 -2.63 5.29
C HIS A 70 -4.32 -3.79 4.35
N ASN A 71 -5.60 -4.16 4.29
CA ASN A 71 -6.05 -5.27 3.46
C ASN A 71 -5.87 -5.00 1.97
N THR A 72 -6.11 -3.77 1.54
CA THR A 72 -5.91 -3.34 0.16
C THR A 72 -4.44 -3.48 -0.23
N MET A 73 -3.55 -3.01 0.62
CA MET A 73 -2.10 -3.10 0.38
C MET A 73 -1.63 -4.55 0.38
N LYS A 74 -2.05 -5.35 1.35
CA LYS A 74 -1.70 -6.76 1.45
C LYS A 74 -2.09 -7.52 0.18
N SER A 75 -3.32 -7.37 -0.28
CA SER A 75 -3.82 -8.06 -1.47
C SER A 75 -3.04 -7.69 -2.72
N ALA A 76 -2.75 -6.41 -2.90
CA ALA A 76 -2.04 -5.93 -4.07
C ALA A 76 -0.57 -6.37 -4.07
N LEU A 77 0.09 -6.33 -2.92
CA LEU A 77 1.48 -6.76 -2.81
C LEU A 77 1.62 -8.27 -2.96
N MET A 78 0.65 -9.04 -2.43
CA MET A 78 0.62 -10.49 -2.60
C MET A 78 0.52 -10.91 -4.06
N ALA A 79 -0.11 -10.09 -4.90
CA ALA A 79 -0.22 -10.35 -6.33
C ALA A 79 1.06 -10.04 -7.11
N ARG A 80 2.05 -9.36 -6.49
CA ARG A 80 3.31 -9.01 -7.15
C ARG A 80 4.32 -10.14 -7.03
N GLU A 81 4.97 -10.44 -8.13
CA GLU A 81 6.01 -11.49 -8.19
C GLU A 81 7.29 -11.10 -7.44
N GLU A 82 7.51 -9.80 -7.26
CA GLU A 82 8.73 -9.26 -6.69
C GLU A 82 8.72 -9.20 -5.17
N VAL A 83 7.57 -9.42 -4.53
CA VAL A 83 7.39 -9.25 -3.08
C VAL A 83 7.30 -10.60 -2.40
N ALA A 84 8.19 -10.84 -1.46
CA ALA A 84 8.25 -12.09 -0.69
C ALA A 84 7.35 -12.06 0.55
N GLY A 85 6.99 -10.89 1.02
CA GLY A 85 6.14 -10.74 2.19
C GLY A 85 6.12 -9.31 2.67
N PHE A 86 5.34 -9.05 3.72
CA PHE A 86 5.31 -7.72 4.29
C PHE A 86 5.01 -7.71 5.78
N ALA A 87 5.38 -6.63 6.43
CA ALA A 87 5.04 -6.36 7.81
C ALA A 87 4.34 -5.00 7.87
N SER A 88 3.31 -4.93 8.69
CA SER A 88 2.50 -3.75 8.87
C SER A 88 2.22 -3.55 10.35
N GLU A 89 2.03 -2.32 10.77
CA GLU A 89 1.60 -2.02 12.13
C GLU A 89 0.31 -2.75 12.50
N GLU A 90 -0.55 -3.03 11.51
CA GLU A 90 -1.84 -3.68 11.72
C GLU A 90 -1.73 -5.19 11.96
N GLU A 91 -0.55 -5.77 11.82
CA GLU A 91 -0.33 -7.22 12.02
C GLU A 91 0.72 -7.43 13.10
N GLU A 92 0.52 -8.42 13.95
CA GLU A 92 1.45 -8.72 15.05
C GLU A 92 2.80 -9.24 14.58
N SER A 93 2.82 -9.88 13.41
CA SER A 93 4.03 -10.50 12.90
C SER A 93 4.16 -10.31 11.40
N PHE A 94 5.37 -10.54 10.92
CA PHE A 94 5.67 -10.53 9.50
C PHE A 94 4.87 -11.63 8.77
N ILE A 95 4.32 -11.26 7.59
CA ILE A 95 3.57 -12.18 6.75
C ILE A 95 4.43 -12.57 5.55
N ALA A 96 4.85 -13.84 5.52
CA ALA A 96 5.51 -14.39 4.35
C ALA A 96 4.47 -14.85 3.33
N PHE A 97 4.68 -14.52 2.07
CA PHE A 97 3.80 -14.98 1.01
C PHE A 97 4.22 -16.40 0.61
N ASP A 98 3.52 -17.40 1.12
CA ASP A 98 3.83 -18.80 0.89
C ASP A 98 3.31 -19.28 -0.47
N THR A 99 3.87 -18.67 -1.51
CA THR A 99 3.66 -19.05 -2.89
C THR A 99 5.02 -19.33 -3.50
N GLU A 100 5.05 -20.06 -4.62
CA GLU A 100 6.30 -20.28 -5.35
C GLU A 100 6.98 -18.95 -5.70
N ARG A 101 6.18 -17.98 -6.14
CA ARG A 101 6.68 -16.62 -6.45
C ARG A 101 7.23 -15.92 -5.22
N GLY A 102 6.49 -15.97 -4.11
CA GLY A 102 6.89 -15.31 -2.86
C GLY A 102 8.19 -15.87 -2.30
N ARG A 103 8.38 -17.18 -2.38
CA ARG A 103 9.61 -17.81 -1.88
C ARG A 103 10.85 -17.40 -2.67
N ASN A 104 10.69 -17.03 -3.93
CA ASN A 104 11.79 -16.64 -4.81
C ASN A 104 11.93 -15.13 -4.98
N ALA A 105 11.03 -14.35 -4.40
CA ALA A 105 11.03 -12.89 -4.55
C ALA A 105 12.14 -12.26 -3.71
N LYS A 106 12.59 -11.09 -4.14
CA LYS A 106 13.76 -10.40 -3.56
C LYS A 106 13.42 -9.31 -2.56
N TYR A 107 12.15 -8.88 -2.51
CA TYR A 107 11.76 -7.70 -1.73
C TYR A 107 10.80 -8.06 -0.62
N ILE A 108 10.96 -7.43 0.51
CA ILE A 108 9.95 -7.39 1.57
C ILE A 108 9.55 -5.92 1.76
N ILE A 109 8.32 -5.72 2.21
CA ILE A 109 7.76 -4.37 2.41
C ILE A 109 7.47 -4.18 3.89
N LEU A 110 7.90 -3.06 4.43
CA LEU A 110 7.55 -2.61 5.77
C LEU A 110 6.69 -1.37 5.61
N THR A 111 5.51 -1.35 6.21
CA THR A 111 4.57 -0.27 5.95
C THR A 111 3.70 0.07 7.15
N ASP A 112 3.28 1.33 7.19
CA ASP A 112 2.20 1.82 8.03
C ASP A 112 1.24 2.58 7.11
N PRO A 113 0.18 1.93 6.62
CA PRO A 113 -0.60 2.45 5.49
C PRO A 113 -1.26 3.80 5.70
N LEU A 114 -1.55 4.18 6.94
CA LEU A 114 -2.25 5.43 7.24
C LEU A 114 -1.51 6.34 8.22
N ASP A 115 -0.26 6.07 8.45
CA ASP A 115 0.53 6.93 9.33
C ASP A 115 1.04 8.20 8.64
#